data_30b32b481f73340ffd712af1fe526674
#
_entry.id   30b32b481f73340ffd712af1fe526674
#
_cell.length_a   1.000
_cell.length_b   1.000
_cell.length_c   1.000
_cell.angle_alpha   90.00
_cell.angle_beta   90.00
_cell.angle_gamma   90.00
#
_symmetry.space_group_name_H-M   'P 1'
#
loop_
_entity.id
_entity.type
_entity.pdbx_description
1 polymer ?
#
loop_
_entity_poly.entity_id
_entity_poly.type
_entity_poly.pdbx_seq_one_letter_code
_entity_poly.pdbx_strand_id
1 'polypeptide(L)'
;GFQVEEEVLEEEELVVASKKTIIFDLDGTLIDSLEDIAFCMNQVLKELNLPIHKIEDYKYFVGGGISVLVDNSLKGYSMEIKEEVTEKFKVVYDQKLHLKTKPYDGIYELLDELRNLNFNIGILSNKPHEFTISYANNLFSKYEIKEIHGQKKDIPKKPDPIAAINIAKSFDTPCEKVYFVGDTMVDIQTAKNANMIAIGVLWGFRDKEELNENGADFLVNHPLDILKIVNKEV
;
A
#
# COMPACT_ATOMS: atom_id res chain seq x y z
N GLY A 1 36.86 -33.03 3.41
CA GLY A 1 35.95 -32.68 2.28
C GLY A 1 34.50 -32.62 2.68
N PHE A 2 34.00 -33.59 3.49
CA PHE A 2 32.58 -33.65 3.85
C PHE A 2 32.12 -32.57 4.87
N GLN A 3 32.99 -32.18 5.81
CA GLN A 3 32.65 -31.13 6.80
C GLN A 3 32.56 -29.73 6.21
N VAL A 4 33.31 -29.43 5.13
CA VAL A 4 33.30 -28.12 4.47
C VAL A 4 32.01 -27.94 3.62
N GLU A 5 31.52 -29.02 3.01
CA GLU A 5 30.27 -28.99 2.25
C GLU A 5 29.03 -28.84 3.14
N GLU A 6 29.02 -29.46 4.33
CA GLU A 6 27.92 -29.26 5.31
C GLU A 6 27.91 -27.85 5.90
N GLU A 7 29.05 -27.26 6.22
CA GLU A 7 29.13 -25.89 6.74
C GLU A 7 28.68 -24.86 5.69
N VAL A 8 28.99 -25.04 4.42
CA VAL A 8 28.59 -24.15 3.32
C VAL A 8 27.07 -24.25 3.07
N LEU A 9 26.49 -25.46 3.15
CA LEU A 9 25.05 -25.67 3.00
C LEU A 9 24.28 -25.07 4.17
N GLU A 10 24.77 -25.17 5.42
CA GLU A 10 24.16 -24.55 6.59
C GLU A 10 24.23 -23.02 6.52
N GLU A 11 25.31 -22.43 6.03
CA GLU A 11 25.42 -20.97 5.82
C GLU A 11 24.50 -20.48 4.70
N GLU A 12 24.33 -21.20 3.59
CA GLU A 12 23.41 -20.86 2.52
C GLU A 12 21.94 -20.97 2.97
N GLU A 13 21.57 -22.00 3.72
CA GLU A 13 20.23 -22.14 4.31
C GLU A 13 19.95 -21.03 5.33
N LEU A 14 20.90 -20.65 6.14
CA LEU A 14 20.80 -19.54 7.12
C LEU A 14 20.63 -18.19 6.42
N VAL A 15 21.32 -17.93 5.31
CA VAL A 15 21.20 -16.69 4.53
C VAL A 15 19.83 -16.61 3.86
N VAL A 16 19.30 -17.70 3.32
CA VAL A 16 17.95 -17.78 2.73
C VAL A 16 16.87 -17.62 3.82
N ALA A 17 17.05 -18.26 4.99
CA ALA A 17 16.14 -18.15 6.14
C ALA A 17 16.15 -16.77 6.80
N SER A 18 17.21 -15.95 6.61
CA SER A 18 17.30 -14.58 7.15
C SER A 18 16.67 -13.52 6.25
N LYS A 19 16.20 -13.90 5.03
CA LYS A 19 15.56 -12.97 4.09
C LYS A 19 14.25 -12.45 4.67
N LYS A 20 14.12 -11.14 4.79
CA LYS A 20 12.96 -10.45 5.37
C LYS A 20 12.00 -9.98 4.29
N THR A 21 10.77 -9.74 4.69
CA THR A 21 9.69 -9.30 3.81
C THR A 21 9.09 -8.00 4.34
N ILE A 22 8.88 -7.06 3.42
CA ILE A 22 8.16 -5.82 3.68
C ILE A 22 7.05 -5.64 2.64
N ILE A 23 5.86 -5.31 3.10
CA ILE A 23 4.68 -5.06 2.28
C ILE A 23 4.30 -3.60 2.44
N PHE A 24 4.11 -2.90 1.33
CA PHE A 24 3.70 -1.49 1.31
C PHE A 24 2.26 -1.35 0.79
N ASP A 25 1.49 -0.48 1.42
CA ASP A 25 0.36 0.16 0.76
C ASP A 25 0.86 1.07 -0.38
N LEU A 26 -0.01 1.45 -1.29
CA LEU A 26 0.35 2.26 -2.45
C LEU A 26 0.00 3.74 -2.24
N ASP A 27 -1.30 4.08 -2.33
CA ASP A 27 -1.78 5.47 -2.23
C ASP A 27 -1.55 6.03 -0.82
N GLY A 28 -0.86 7.14 -0.70
CA GLY A 28 -0.54 7.75 0.60
C GLY A 28 0.67 7.15 1.32
N THR A 29 1.26 6.10 0.79
CA THR A 29 2.44 5.43 1.35
C THR A 29 3.63 5.48 0.40
N LEU A 30 3.52 4.86 -0.76
CA LEU A 30 4.54 4.90 -1.81
C LEU A 30 4.36 6.08 -2.76
N ILE A 31 3.13 6.42 -3.10
CA ILE A 31 2.80 7.45 -4.09
C ILE A 31 1.86 8.51 -3.52
N ASP A 32 2.08 9.75 -3.93
CA ASP A 32 1.18 10.87 -3.68
C ASP A 32 0.22 10.99 -4.87
N SER A 33 -0.93 10.35 -4.74
CA SER A 33 -1.97 10.26 -5.77
C SER A 33 -3.20 11.12 -5.48
N LEU A 34 -3.18 11.92 -4.42
CA LEU A 34 -4.36 12.64 -3.93
C LEU A 34 -4.94 13.60 -4.96
N GLU A 35 -4.10 14.41 -5.61
CA GLU A 35 -4.56 15.41 -6.59
C GLU A 35 -5.23 14.74 -7.79
N ASP A 36 -4.66 13.66 -8.32
CA ASP A 36 -5.25 12.97 -9.47
C ASP A 36 -6.59 12.30 -9.11
N ILE A 37 -6.67 11.69 -7.94
CA ILE A 37 -7.93 11.10 -7.44
C ILE A 37 -8.99 12.20 -7.26
N ALA A 38 -8.65 13.27 -6.56
CA ALA A 38 -9.57 14.38 -6.30
C ALA A 38 -10.03 15.05 -7.58
N PHE A 39 -9.13 15.32 -8.50
CA PHE A 39 -9.44 15.93 -9.79
C PHE A 39 -10.41 15.07 -10.60
N CYS A 40 -10.12 13.78 -10.72
CA CYS A 40 -10.98 12.85 -11.48
C CYS A 40 -12.35 12.68 -10.87
N MET A 41 -12.45 12.56 -9.53
CA MET A 41 -13.73 12.46 -8.85
C MET A 41 -14.54 13.75 -9.00
N ASN A 42 -13.93 14.90 -8.78
CA ASN A 42 -14.60 16.20 -8.94
C ASN A 42 -15.06 16.44 -10.37
N GLN A 43 -14.30 15.97 -11.36
CA GLN A 43 -14.74 16.05 -12.76
C GLN A 43 -16.05 15.30 -12.99
N VAL A 44 -16.15 14.07 -12.50
CA VAL A 44 -17.36 13.25 -12.61
C VAL A 44 -18.52 13.88 -11.85
N LEU A 45 -18.31 14.31 -10.62
CA LEU A 45 -19.34 14.96 -9.81
C LEU A 45 -19.89 16.22 -10.49
N LYS A 46 -18.99 17.04 -11.03
CA LYS A 46 -19.39 18.27 -11.75
C LYS A 46 -20.19 17.99 -13.00
N GLU A 47 -19.82 17.00 -13.79
CA GLU A 47 -20.54 16.59 -15.01
C GLU A 47 -21.99 16.14 -14.71
N LEU A 48 -22.20 15.55 -13.53
CA LEU A 48 -23.51 15.08 -13.08
C LEU A 48 -24.25 16.10 -12.21
N ASN A 49 -23.78 17.34 -12.14
CA ASN A 49 -24.33 18.39 -11.27
C ASN A 49 -24.42 18.00 -9.78
N LEU A 50 -23.46 17.23 -9.32
CA LEU A 50 -23.30 16.81 -7.93
C LEU A 50 -22.29 17.71 -7.21
N PRO A 51 -22.39 17.87 -5.88
CA PRO A 51 -21.43 18.68 -5.11
C PRO A 51 -20.01 18.14 -5.23
N ILE A 52 -19.05 19.03 -5.49
CA ILE A 52 -17.64 18.70 -5.48
C ILE A 52 -17.05 18.90 -4.08
N HIS A 53 -15.84 18.37 -3.85
CA HIS A 53 -15.14 18.45 -2.58
C HIS A 53 -13.79 19.13 -2.73
N LYS A 54 -13.27 19.69 -1.62
CA LYS A 54 -11.91 20.18 -1.55
C LYS A 54 -10.92 19.02 -1.62
N ILE A 55 -9.70 19.27 -2.12
CA ILE A 55 -8.66 18.23 -2.20
C ILE A 55 -8.38 17.63 -0.81
N GLU A 56 -8.29 18.45 0.23
CA GLU A 56 -8.03 18.00 1.59
C GLU A 56 -9.08 17.01 2.12
N ASP A 57 -10.33 17.14 1.71
CA ASP A 57 -11.40 16.24 2.14
C ASP A 57 -11.16 14.81 1.62
N TYR A 58 -10.57 14.68 0.44
CA TYR A 58 -10.26 13.39 -0.15
C TYR A 58 -9.24 12.59 0.65
N LYS A 59 -8.42 13.21 1.47
CA LYS A 59 -7.53 12.49 2.40
C LYS A 59 -8.28 11.50 3.28
N TYR A 60 -9.51 11.84 3.65
CA TYR A 60 -10.37 11.01 4.50
C TYR A 60 -11.30 10.11 3.71
N PHE A 61 -11.41 10.28 2.40
CA PHE A 61 -12.26 9.49 1.52
C PHE A 61 -11.55 8.27 0.93
N VAL A 62 -10.23 8.31 0.83
CA VAL A 62 -9.39 7.29 0.21
C VAL A 62 -8.85 6.28 1.24
N GLY A 63 -8.42 5.11 0.76
CA GLY A 63 -7.84 4.05 1.58
C GLY A 63 -8.69 2.78 1.62
N GLY A 64 -9.99 2.89 1.47
CA GLY A 64 -10.93 1.76 1.47
C GLY A 64 -11.32 1.23 0.07
N GLY A 65 -10.70 1.72 -0.98
CA GLY A 65 -11.04 1.38 -2.37
C GLY A 65 -12.07 2.34 -2.99
N ILE A 66 -12.44 2.09 -4.25
CA ILE A 66 -13.34 2.99 -4.99
C ILE A 66 -14.73 3.07 -4.35
N SER A 67 -15.26 1.96 -3.86
CA SER A 67 -16.59 1.96 -3.23
C SER A 67 -16.67 2.90 -2.03
N VAL A 68 -15.64 2.91 -1.19
CA VAL A 68 -15.54 3.79 -0.02
C VAL A 68 -15.32 5.24 -0.46
N LEU A 69 -14.48 5.48 -1.46
CA LEU A 69 -14.30 6.82 -2.04
C LEU A 69 -15.63 7.39 -2.53
N VAL A 70 -16.41 6.62 -3.27
CA VAL A 70 -17.71 7.05 -3.79
C VAL A 70 -18.71 7.26 -2.66
N ASP A 71 -18.80 6.34 -1.70
CA ASP A 71 -19.68 6.47 -0.54
C ASP A 71 -19.38 7.75 0.26
N ASN A 72 -18.13 8.04 0.50
CA ASN A 72 -17.70 9.25 1.23
C ASN A 72 -17.96 10.53 0.44
N SER A 73 -17.83 10.47 -0.88
CA SER A 73 -18.07 11.61 -1.77
C SER A 73 -19.57 11.92 -1.93
N LEU A 74 -20.43 10.92 -1.73
CA LEU A 74 -21.87 10.97 -2.03
C LEU A 74 -22.74 10.51 -0.85
N LYS A 75 -22.39 10.92 0.36
CA LYS A 75 -23.20 10.60 1.56
C LYS A 75 -24.63 11.05 1.38
N GLY A 76 -25.57 10.12 1.62
CA GLY A 76 -27.01 10.39 1.51
C GLY A 76 -27.60 10.24 0.11
N TYR A 77 -26.79 10.01 -0.90
CA TYR A 77 -27.28 9.74 -2.26
C TYR A 77 -27.64 8.26 -2.47
N SER A 78 -28.44 8.00 -3.50
CA SER A 78 -28.90 6.64 -3.81
C SER A 78 -27.78 5.76 -4.33
N MET A 79 -27.94 4.43 -4.20
CA MET A 79 -27.02 3.44 -4.78
C MET A 79 -26.91 3.56 -6.29
N GLU A 80 -28.01 3.91 -6.99
CA GLU A 80 -28.00 4.11 -8.44
C GLU A 80 -27.05 5.24 -8.86
N ILE A 81 -27.07 6.38 -8.16
CA ILE A 81 -26.14 7.48 -8.41
C ILE A 81 -24.71 7.07 -8.12
N LYS A 82 -24.48 6.37 -7.01
CA LYS A 82 -23.15 5.89 -6.63
C LYS A 82 -22.57 4.92 -7.65
N GLU A 83 -23.37 4.02 -8.19
CA GLU A 83 -22.94 3.10 -9.26
C GLU A 83 -22.58 3.85 -10.54
N GLU A 84 -23.35 4.83 -10.93
CA GLU A 84 -23.07 5.68 -12.10
C GLU A 84 -21.76 6.45 -11.92
N VAL A 85 -21.56 7.07 -10.76
CA VAL A 85 -20.31 7.79 -10.45
C VAL A 85 -19.12 6.83 -10.43
N THR A 86 -19.28 5.64 -9.87
CA THR A 86 -18.21 4.63 -9.83
C THR A 86 -17.73 4.27 -11.24
N GLU A 87 -18.65 3.96 -12.15
CA GLU A 87 -18.29 3.58 -13.52
C GLU A 87 -17.65 4.74 -14.29
N LYS A 88 -18.18 5.93 -14.16
CA LYS A 88 -17.60 7.14 -14.81
C LYS A 88 -16.22 7.48 -14.22
N PHE A 89 -16.05 7.36 -12.91
CA PHE A 89 -14.76 7.61 -12.25
C PHE A 89 -13.69 6.66 -12.78
N LYS A 90 -13.99 5.38 -12.90
CA LYS A 90 -13.02 4.39 -13.43
C LYS A 90 -12.53 4.77 -14.82
N VAL A 91 -13.42 5.22 -15.70
CA VAL A 91 -13.06 5.63 -17.06
C VAL A 91 -12.16 6.87 -17.05
N VAL A 92 -12.55 7.91 -16.32
CA VAL A 92 -11.78 9.16 -16.24
C VAL A 92 -10.42 8.91 -15.59
N TYR A 93 -10.38 8.15 -14.50
CA TYR A 93 -9.17 7.86 -13.77
C TYR A 93 -8.18 7.03 -14.59
N ASP A 94 -8.67 6.04 -15.33
CA ASP A 94 -7.84 5.24 -16.24
C ASP A 94 -7.10 6.11 -17.29
N GLN A 95 -7.73 7.17 -17.75
CA GLN A 95 -7.14 8.11 -18.72
C GLN A 95 -6.10 9.06 -18.08
N LYS A 96 -6.16 9.29 -16.76
CA LYS A 96 -5.43 10.37 -16.07
C LYS A 96 -4.56 9.91 -14.91
N LEU A 97 -4.26 8.61 -14.83
CA LEU A 97 -3.51 8.00 -13.71
C LEU A 97 -2.20 8.71 -13.36
N HIS A 98 -1.44 9.10 -14.36
CA HIS A 98 -0.05 9.51 -14.19
C HIS A 98 0.17 11.03 -14.37
N LEU A 99 -0.87 11.86 -14.28
CA LEU A 99 -0.72 13.31 -14.55
C LEU A 99 0.13 14.01 -13.50
N LYS A 100 -0.18 13.83 -12.22
CA LYS A 100 0.51 14.49 -11.11
C LYS A 100 1.01 13.52 -10.04
N THR A 101 0.63 12.26 -10.13
CA THR A 101 1.02 11.23 -9.17
C THR A 101 2.51 10.93 -9.30
N LYS A 102 3.20 10.95 -8.18
CA LYS A 102 4.63 10.63 -8.09
C LYS A 102 4.93 9.94 -6.75
N PRO A 103 6.04 9.21 -6.65
CA PRO A 103 6.48 8.69 -5.36
C PRO A 103 6.77 9.84 -4.38
N TYR A 104 6.53 9.57 -3.09
CA TYR A 104 6.99 10.50 -2.06
C TYR A 104 8.51 10.59 -2.04
N ASP A 105 9.03 11.75 -1.63
CA ASP A 105 10.47 11.97 -1.49
C ASP A 105 11.06 10.93 -0.54
N GLY A 106 12.15 10.29 -0.96
CA GLY A 106 12.84 9.24 -0.20
C GLY A 106 12.37 7.82 -0.48
N ILE A 107 11.28 7.61 -1.22
CA ILE A 107 10.78 6.27 -1.54
C ILE A 107 11.75 5.50 -2.46
N TYR A 108 12.28 6.11 -3.49
CA TYR A 108 13.23 5.43 -4.37
C TYR A 108 14.51 5.03 -3.62
N GLU A 109 15.02 5.91 -2.79
CA GLU A 109 16.20 5.63 -1.94
C GLU A 109 15.90 4.50 -0.95
N LEU A 110 14.70 4.48 -0.35
CA LEU A 110 14.27 3.39 0.53
C LEU A 110 14.25 2.04 -0.22
N LEU A 111 13.66 2.00 -1.40
CA LEU A 111 13.57 0.77 -2.19
C LEU A 111 14.95 0.28 -2.63
N ASP A 112 15.85 1.19 -3.00
CA ASP A 112 17.24 0.84 -3.31
C ASP A 112 17.91 0.18 -2.11
N GLU A 113 17.81 0.75 -0.92
CA GLU A 113 18.42 0.20 0.30
C GLU A 113 17.79 -1.12 0.74
N LEU A 114 16.48 -1.26 0.61
CA LEU A 114 15.80 -2.52 0.91
C LEU A 114 16.26 -3.66 -0.01
N ARG A 115 16.52 -3.36 -1.28
CA ARG A 115 17.09 -4.33 -2.21
C ARG A 115 18.52 -4.69 -1.82
N ASN A 116 19.33 -3.70 -1.46
CA ASN A 116 20.71 -3.93 -0.99
C ASN A 116 20.72 -4.81 0.28
N LEU A 117 19.73 -4.69 1.12
CA LEU A 117 19.54 -5.52 2.31
C LEU A 117 18.85 -6.87 2.03
N ASN A 118 18.58 -7.15 0.76
CA ASN A 118 17.98 -8.40 0.29
C ASN A 118 16.55 -8.65 0.82
N PHE A 119 15.76 -7.59 0.96
CA PHE A 119 14.34 -7.72 1.32
C PHE A 119 13.51 -8.25 0.15
N ASN A 120 12.51 -9.07 0.47
CA ASN A 120 11.37 -9.28 -0.39
C ASN A 120 10.43 -8.08 -0.25
N ILE A 121 10.01 -7.49 -1.35
CA ILE A 121 9.14 -6.31 -1.36
C ILE A 121 7.83 -6.67 -2.04
N GLY A 122 6.71 -6.39 -1.36
CA GLY A 122 5.36 -6.52 -1.89
C GLY A 122 4.60 -5.22 -1.83
N ILE A 123 3.57 -5.11 -2.66
CA ILE A 123 2.58 -4.02 -2.65
C ILE A 123 1.20 -4.62 -2.48
N LEU A 124 0.42 -4.09 -1.55
CA LEU A 124 -0.98 -4.46 -1.34
C LEU A 124 -1.83 -3.21 -1.18
N SER A 125 -2.76 -3.01 -2.10
CA SER A 125 -3.63 -1.84 -2.15
C SER A 125 -5.09 -2.22 -2.26
N ASN A 126 -5.98 -1.40 -1.70
CA ASN A 126 -7.42 -1.50 -1.96
C ASN A 126 -7.85 -0.83 -3.27
N LYS A 127 -6.93 -0.15 -3.95
CA LYS A 127 -7.14 0.34 -5.32
C LYS A 127 -7.39 -0.83 -6.27
N PRO A 128 -8.24 -0.70 -7.30
CA PRO A 128 -8.43 -1.75 -8.30
C PRO A 128 -7.10 -2.29 -8.83
N HIS A 129 -7.05 -3.61 -9.03
CA HIS A 129 -5.81 -4.29 -9.38
C HIS A 129 -5.14 -3.73 -10.65
N GLU A 130 -5.91 -3.45 -11.69
CA GLU A 130 -5.39 -2.89 -12.94
C GLU A 130 -4.70 -1.54 -12.75
N PHE A 131 -5.23 -0.67 -11.89
CA PHE A 131 -4.61 0.62 -11.57
C PHE A 131 -3.35 0.43 -10.71
N THR A 132 -3.40 -0.48 -9.76
CA THR A 132 -2.25 -0.82 -8.92
C THR A 132 -1.07 -1.31 -9.76
N ILE A 133 -1.31 -2.24 -10.68
CA ILE A 133 -0.30 -2.75 -11.61
C ILE A 133 0.23 -1.65 -12.51
N SER A 134 -0.63 -0.78 -13.03
CA SER A 134 -0.20 0.34 -13.89
C SER A 134 0.77 1.27 -13.19
N TYR A 135 0.47 1.67 -11.95
CA TYR A 135 1.39 2.51 -11.17
C TYR A 135 2.71 1.79 -10.85
N ALA A 136 2.63 0.55 -10.43
CA ALA A 136 3.84 -0.22 -10.08
C ALA A 136 4.76 -0.41 -11.29
N ASN A 137 4.20 -0.75 -12.45
CA ASN A 137 4.97 -0.91 -13.67
C ASN A 137 5.59 0.41 -14.15
N ASN A 138 4.85 1.52 -14.04
CA ASN A 138 5.34 2.81 -14.50
C ASN A 138 6.40 3.41 -13.57
N LEU A 139 6.24 3.27 -12.25
CA LEU A 139 7.06 3.98 -11.26
C LEU A 139 8.13 3.11 -10.60
N PHE A 140 7.92 1.80 -10.48
CA PHE A 140 8.72 0.91 -9.65
C PHE A 140 9.30 -0.30 -10.38
N SER A 141 9.25 -0.36 -11.70
CA SER A 141 9.67 -1.55 -12.47
C SER A 141 11.12 -1.97 -12.22
N LYS A 142 12.02 -1.03 -11.98
CA LYS A 142 13.45 -1.33 -11.75
C LYS A 142 13.73 -1.98 -10.38
N TYR A 143 12.75 -1.97 -9.46
CA TYR A 143 12.95 -2.49 -8.10
C TYR A 143 12.57 -3.96 -7.94
N GLU A 144 12.15 -4.63 -9.00
CA GLU A 144 11.83 -6.06 -9.01
C GLU A 144 10.85 -6.47 -7.91
N ILE A 145 9.77 -5.71 -7.74
CA ILE A 145 8.72 -6.01 -6.78
C ILE A 145 7.90 -7.17 -7.35
N LYS A 146 8.02 -8.36 -6.75
CA LYS A 146 7.44 -9.60 -7.30
C LYS A 146 5.97 -9.79 -6.95
N GLU A 147 5.53 -9.27 -5.81
CA GLU A 147 4.16 -9.40 -5.33
C GLU A 147 3.48 -8.04 -5.36
N ILE A 148 2.64 -7.81 -6.36
CA ILE A 148 1.89 -6.56 -6.54
C ILE A 148 0.42 -6.91 -6.65
N HIS A 149 -0.37 -6.50 -5.64
CA HIS A 149 -1.79 -6.83 -5.56
C HIS A 149 -2.62 -5.60 -5.26
N GLY A 150 -3.55 -5.29 -6.16
CA GLY A 150 -4.67 -4.41 -5.92
C GLY A 150 -5.91 -5.20 -5.53
N GLN A 151 -7.05 -4.52 -5.45
CA GLN A 151 -8.32 -5.16 -5.15
C GLN A 151 -8.79 -6.01 -6.33
N LYS A 152 -9.07 -7.27 -6.04
CA LYS A 152 -9.62 -8.27 -6.98
C LYS A 152 -10.96 -8.75 -6.47
N LYS A 153 -11.83 -9.18 -7.41
CA LYS A 153 -13.21 -9.58 -7.11
C LYS A 153 -13.33 -10.69 -6.06
N ASP A 154 -12.44 -11.69 -6.13
CA ASP A 154 -12.55 -12.91 -5.32
C ASP A 154 -11.68 -12.91 -4.07
N ILE A 155 -11.00 -11.81 -3.79
CA ILE A 155 -10.13 -11.66 -2.61
C ILE A 155 -10.66 -10.52 -1.75
N PRO A 156 -10.95 -10.76 -0.47
CA PRO A 156 -11.38 -9.70 0.44
C PRO A 156 -10.33 -8.61 0.54
N LYS A 157 -10.79 -7.36 0.50
CA LYS A 157 -9.92 -6.20 0.64
C LYS A 157 -9.43 -6.00 2.08
N LYS A 158 -8.37 -5.21 2.26
CA LYS A 158 -7.92 -4.73 3.56
C LYS A 158 -9.10 -4.03 4.30
N PRO A 159 -9.31 -4.21 5.58
CA PRO A 159 -8.40 -4.80 6.57
C PRO A 159 -8.48 -6.32 6.73
N ASP A 160 -9.19 -7.06 5.86
CA ASP A 160 -9.10 -8.52 5.87
C ASP A 160 -7.63 -8.92 5.63
N PRO A 161 -7.05 -9.80 6.46
CA PRO A 161 -5.63 -10.10 6.39
C PRO A 161 -5.25 -11.09 5.29
N ILE A 162 -6.20 -11.70 4.60
CA ILE A 162 -5.92 -12.84 3.73
C ILE A 162 -4.95 -12.51 2.59
N ALA A 163 -5.10 -11.35 1.95
CA ALA A 163 -4.19 -10.96 0.88
C ALA A 163 -2.77 -10.74 1.38
N ALA A 164 -2.60 -10.12 2.55
CA ALA A 164 -1.29 -9.93 3.18
C ALA A 164 -0.65 -11.27 3.56
N ILE A 165 -1.43 -12.18 4.14
CA ILE A 165 -0.97 -13.53 4.49
C ILE A 165 -0.53 -14.29 3.24
N ASN A 166 -1.26 -14.19 2.13
CA ASN A 166 -0.90 -14.83 0.87
C ASN A 166 0.44 -14.30 0.31
N ILE A 167 0.70 -13.00 0.43
CA ILE A 167 1.99 -12.42 0.04
C ILE A 167 3.12 -12.96 0.91
N ALA A 168 2.94 -13.03 2.24
CA ALA A 168 3.92 -13.60 3.15
C ALA A 168 4.24 -15.06 2.79
N LYS A 169 3.22 -15.86 2.47
CA LYS A 169 3.39 -17.25 2.01
C LYS A 169 4.17 -17.34 0.70
N SER A 170 3.87 -16.46 -0.27
CA SER A 170 4.61 -16.41 -1.54
C SER A 170 6.08 -16.14 -1.36
N PHE A 171 6.44 -15.38 -0.33
CA PHE A 171 7.82 -15.08 0.05
C PHE A 171 8.39 -16.04 1.09
N ASP A 172 7.64 -17.07 1.45
CA ASP A 172 8.06 -18.06 2.44
C ASP A 172 8.51 -17.43 3.77
N THR A 173 7.80 -16.39 4.21
CA THR A 173 8.13 -15.62 5.40
C THR A 173 7.01 -15.77 6.43
N PRO A 174 7.31 -16.14 7.69
CA PRO A 174 6.32 -16.14 8.77
C PRO A 174 5.76 -14.72 8.98
N CYS A 175 4.45 -14.60 9.22
CA CYS A 175 3.79 -13.31 9.36
C CYS A 175 4.42 -12.41 10.44
N GLU A 176 4.86 -12.98 11.58
CA GLU A 176 5.49 -12.22 12.66
C GLU A 176 6.84 -11.59 12.27
N LYS A 177 7.41 -11.97 11.13
CA LYS A 177 8.64 -11.40 10.57
C LYS A 177 8.40 -10.47 9.38
N VAL A 178 7.14 -10.24 9.02
CA VAL A 178 6.76 -9.34 7.94
C VAL A 178 6.49 -7.96 8.49
N TYR A 179 7.06 -6.93 7.87
CA TYR A 179 6.71 -5.54 8.10
C TYR A 179 5.62 -5.12 7.13
N PHE A 180 4.55 -4.54 7.65
CA PHE A 180 3.46 -3.98 6.84
C PHE A 180 3.43 -2.46 7.04
N VAL A 181 3.58 -1.71 5.96
CA VAL A 181 3.75 -0.25 5.97
C VAL A 181 2.55 0.42 5.32
N GLY A 182 1.93 1.34 6.05
CA GLY A 182 0.80 2.09 5.51
C GLY A 182 0.49 3.37 6.26
N ASP A 183 -0.43 4.16 5.69
CA ASP A 183 -0.75 5.53 6.14
C ASP A 183 -2.14 5.67 6.76
N THR A 184 -2.96 4.61 6.78
CA THR A 184 -4.30 4.67 7.36
C THR A 184 -4.56 3.55 8.37
N MET A 185 -5.64 3.68 9.14
CA MET A 185 -6.08 2.64 10.07
C MET A 185 -6.34 1.31 9.37
N VAL A 186 -6.76 1.33 8.09
CA VAL A 186 -6.98 0.11 7.29
C VAL A 186 -5.69 -0.71 7.19
N ASP A 187 -4.55 -0.05 6.97
CA ASP A 187 -3.25 -0.69 6.88
C ASP A 187 -2.80 -1.26 8.22
N ILE A 188 -2.95 -0.47 9.28
CA ILE A 188 -2.57 -0.90 10.63
C ILE A 188 -3.42 -2.09 11.08
N GLN A 189 -4.73 -2.05 10.85
CA GLN A 189 -5.63 -3.16 11.15
C GLN A 189 -5.28 -4.41 10.34
N THR A 190 -4.93 -4.26 9.06
CA THR A 190 -4.48 -5.38 8.21
C THR A 190 -3.25 -6.05 8.81
N ALA A 191 -2.25 -5.26 9.19
CA ALA A 191 -1.04 -5.77 9.83
C ALA A 191 -1.36 -6.53 11.12
N LYS A 192 -2.17 -5.94 12.00
CA LYS A 192 -2.57 -6.58 13.27
C LYS A 192 -3.37 -7.85 13.05
N ASN A 193 -4.31 -7.83 12.13
CA ASN A 193 -5.12 -9.00 11.80
C ASN A 193 -4.28 -10.15 11.22
N ALA A 194 -3.19 -9.83 10.53
CA ALA A 194 -2.26 -10.79 9.95
C ALA A 194 -1.11 -11.21 10.90
N ASN A 195 -1.04 -10.65 12.11
CA ASN A 195 0.09 -10.80 13.04
C ASN A 195 1.43 -10.35 12.45
N MET A 196 1.39 -9.26 11.67
CA MET A 196 2.56 -8.61 11.11
C MET A 196 2.98 -7.39 11.94
N ILE A 197 4.19 -6.91 11.72
CA ILE A 197 4.71 -5.69 12.37
C ILE A 197 4.16 -4.48 11.61
N ALA A 198 3.39 -3.63 12.28
CA ALA A 198 2.72 -2.49 11.69
C ALA A 198 3.59 -1.23 11.78
N ILE A 199 3.98 -0.69 10.63
CA ILE A 199 4.68 0.60 10.52
C ILE A 199 3.72 1.63 9.93
N GLY A 200 3.33 2.63 10.73
CA GLY A 200 2.53 3.75 10.30
C GLY A 200 3.41 4.87 9.75
N VAL A 201 3.05 5.43 8.59
CA VAL A 201 3.77 6.54 7.98
C VAL A 201 2.98 7.84 8.12
N LEU A 202 3.69 8.93 8.45
CA LEU A 202 3.06 10.22 8.79
C LEU A 202 3.06 11.23 7.62
N TRP A 203 3.64 10.86 6.47
CA TRP A 203 3.61 11.70 5.26
C TRP A 203 2.37 11.49 4.40
N GLY A 204 1.53 10.50 4.72
CA GLY A 204 0.35 10.12 3.94
C GLY A 204 -0.92 10.88 4.32
N PHE A 205 -2.06 10.22 4.24
CA PHE A 205 -3.38 10.86 4.30
C PHE A 205 -3.97 10.97 5.71
N ARG A 206 -3.48 10.21 6.67
CA ARG A 206 -4.01 10.20 8.04
C ARG A 206 -2.97 10.70 9.04
N ASP A 207 -3.46 11.04 10.22
CA ASP A 207 -2.66 11.59 11.30
C ASP A 207 -2.12 10.51 12.26
N LYS A 208 -1.24 10.95 13.14
CA LYS A 208 -0.60 10.11 14.14
C LYS A 208 -1.62 9.44 15.07
N GLU A 209 -2.65 10.16 15.46
CA GLU A 209 -3.66 9.68 16.40
C GLU A 209 -4.40 8.46 15.84
N GLU A 210 -4.84 8.51 14.57
CA GLU A 210 -5.49 7.37 13.92
C GLU A 210 -4.58 6.14 13.90
N LEU A 211 -3.33 6.30 13.50
CA LEU A 211 -2.38 5.19 13.38
C LEU A 211 -2.04 4.59 14.75
N ASN A 212 -1.82 5.43 15.75
CA ASN A 212 -1.48 5.01 17.10
C ASN A 212 -2.66 4.29 17.79
N GLU A 213 -3.86 4.83 17.67
CA GLU A 213 -5.08 4.23 18.25
C GLU A 213 -5.41 2.86 17.66
N ASN A 214 -5.04 2.60 16.40
CA ASN A 214 -5.22 1.33 15.74
C ASN A 214 -4.08 0.33 15.98
N GLY A 215 -3.06 0.69 16.74
CA GLY A 215 -2.04 -0.22 17.21
C GLY A 215 -0.77 -0.28 16.38
N ALA A 216 -0.40 0.81 15.69
CA ALA A 216 0.89 0.87 14.99
C ALA A 216 2.03 0.54 15.97
N ASP A 217 2.91 -0.38 15.56
CA ASP A 217 4.08 -0.74 16.36
C ASP A 217 5.16 0.35 16.27
N PHE A 218 5.25 0.99 15.11
CA PHE A 218 6.17 2.10 14.85
C PHE A 218 5.47 3.19 14.05
N LEU A 219 5.90 4.43 14.26
CA LEU A 219 5.49 5.60 13.47
C LEU A 219 6.73 6.27 12.91
N VAL A 220 6.72 6.61 11.63
CA VAL A 220 7.86 7.22 10.95
C VAL A 220 7.44 8.49 10.19
N ASN A 221 8.32 9.50 10.19
CA ASN A 221 8.09 10.78 9.50
C ASN A 221 8.69 10.83 8.09
N HIS A 222 9.70 10.01 7.81
CA HIS A 222 10.41 9.99 6.54
C HIS A 222 10.63 8.54 6.06
N PRO A 223 10.58 8.27 4.75
CA PRO A 223 10.78 6.92 4.23
C PRO A 223 12.05 6.23 4.71
N LEU A 224 13.17 6.94 4.77
CA LEU A 224 14.44 6.38 5.22
C LEU A 224 14.46 5.99 6.71
N ASP A 225 13.53 6.52 7.52
CA ASP A 225 13.39 6.10 8.92
C ASP A 225 12.96 4.64 9.07
N ILE A 226 12.33 4.08 8.03
CA ILE A 226 11.96 2.66 8.00
C ILE A 226 13.22 1.78 8.11
N LEU A 227 14.33 2.18 7.50
CA LEU A 227 15.59 1.45 7.56
C LEU A 227 16.11 1.29 8.98
N LYS A 228 15.90 2.28 9.84
CA LYS A 228 16.30 2.22 11.25
C LYS A 228 15.54 1.16 12.04
N ILE A 229 14.31 0.87 11.61
CA ILE A 229 13.46 -0.15 12.24
C ILE A 229 13.87 -1.55 11.75
N VAL A 230 13.94 -1.73 10.43
CA VAL A 230 14.15 -3.05 9.83
C VAL A 230 15.58 -3.56 9.97
N ASN A 231 16.57 -2.69 10.16
CA ASN A 231 17.97 -3.05 10.38
C ASN A 231 18.25 -3.51 11.82
N LYS A 232 17.51 -3.04 12.81
CA LYS A 232 17.76 -3.35 14.24
C LYS A 232 17.48 -4.81 14.61
N GLU A 233 16.74 -5.52 13.79
CA GLU A 233 16.33 -6.90 14.02
C GLU A 233 17.18 -7.93 13.25
N VAL A 234 18.29 -7.47 12.66
CA VAL A 234 19.24 -8.35 11.98
C VAL A 234 20.24 -8.92 12.95
#